data_2a3f89d9946a5867f4366ebbda99a960
#
_entry.id   2a3f89d9946a5867f4366ebbda99a960
#
_cell.length_a   1.000
_cell.length_b   1.000
_cell.length_c   1.000
_cell.angle_alpha   90.00
_cell.angle_beta   90.00
_cell.angle_gamma   90.00
#
_symmetry.space_group_name_H-M   'P 1'
#
loop_
_entity.id
_entity.type
_entity.pdbx_description
1 polymer ?
#
loop_
_entity_poly.entity_id
_entity_poly.type
_entity_poly.pdbx_seq_one_letter_code
_entity_poly.pdbx_strand_id
1 'polypeptide(L)'
;GATMIPEANSIGYATCLKLVEMGYPNMYHSTPGRQHGSNMHRKMAKEGKQIPGFQTTSKTRPMVIARFEEAIRTGDVIIHSHRLISEIGTFIWKNGKAQAMLNYNDDLIIAMGIGLYVLATDLKALAGFKAINEAMLDSFRSESRMVSNNDSEIFNTTDNNRGLMSYIDEMGNVQDLS
;
A
#
# COMPACT_ATOMS: atom_id res chain seq x y z
N GLY A 1 8.03 2.58 -16.92
CA GLY A 1 7.71 1.30 -17.58
C GLY A 1 6.53 0.62 -16.90
N ALA A 2 5.88 -0.33 -17.58
CA ALA A 2 4.73 -1.05 -17.03
C ALA A 2 5.17 -2.01 -15.92
N THR A 3 4.33 -2.18 -14.90
CA THR A 3 4.53 -3.20 -13.86
C THR A 3 4.11 -4.56 -14.42
N MET A 4 4.96 -5.56 -14.28
CA MET A 4 4.68 -6.93 -14.68
C MET A 4 4.31 -7.77 -13.47
N ILE A 5 3.15 -8.45 -13.53
CA ILE A 5 2.59 -9.22 -12.43
C ILE A 5 2.29 -10.65 -12.90
N PRO A 6 3.31 -11.49 -13.15
CA PRO A 6 3.07 -12.87 -13.55
C PRO A 6 2.50 -13.68 -12.39
N GLU A 7 1.67 -14.66 -12.69
CA GLU A 7 1.25 -15.63 -11.70
C GLU A 7 2.41 -16.55 -11.33
N ALA A 8 2.78 -16.61 -10.04
CA ALA A 8 3.94 -17.34 -9.55
C ALA A 8 3.63 -18.81 -9.16
N ASN A 9 2.74 -19.46 -9.91
CA ASN A 9 2.39 -20.86 -9.71
C ASN A 9 3.02 -21.74 -10.80
N SER A 10 3.52 -22.92 -10.42
CA SER A 10 4.06 -23.91 -11.36
C SER A 10 5.01 -23.31 -12.42
N ILE A 11 4.63 -23.35 -13.68
CA ILE A 11 5.41 -22.84 -14.83
C ILE A 11 5.61 -21.32 -14.73
N GLY A 12 4.62 -20.58 -14.23
CA GLY A 12 4.71 -19.12 -14.05
C GLY A 12 5.84 -18.69 -13.13
N TYR A 13 6.21 -19.50 -12.13
CA TYR A 13 7.35 -19.22 -11.29
C TYR A 13 8.68 -19.24 -12.04
N ALA A 14 8.86 -20.16 -12.98
CA ALA A 14 10.05 -20.16 -13.83
C ALA A 14 10.14 -18.89 -14.69
N THR A 15 9.01 -18.41 -15.19
CA THR A 15 8.91 -17.12 -15.90
C THR A 15 9.31 -15.96 -15.01
N CYS A 16 8.83 -15.94 -13.74
CA CYS A 16 9.22 -14.92 -12.77
C CYS A 16 10.72 -14.90 -12.52
N LEU A 17 11.34 -16.07 -12.33
CA LEU A 17 12.79 -16.17 -12.14
C LEU A 17 13.56 -15.67 -13.36
N LYS A 18 13.11 -16.00 -14.57
CA LYS A 18 13.74 -15.52 -15.79
C LYS A 18 13.67 -14.00 -15.94
N LEU A 19 12.55 -13.39 -15.59
CA LEU A 19 12.41 -11.93 -15.58
C LEU A 19 13.35 -11.25 -14.56
N VAL A 20 13.50 -11.86 -13.39
CA VAL A 20 14.46 -11.38 -12.36
C VAL A 20 15.90 -11.50 -12.87
N GLU A 21 16.26 -12.62 -13.48
CA GLU A 21 17.57 -12.83 -14.13
C GLU A 21 17.87 -11.78 -15.20
N MET A 22 16.86 -11.42 -16.01
CA MET A 22 16.97 -10.40 -17.04
C MET A 22 17.01 -8.97 -16.47
N GLY A 23 16.86 -8.79 -15.17
CA GLY A 23 16.86 -7.50 -14.51
C GLY A 23 15.64 -6.63 -14.84
N TYR A 24 14.46 -7.24 -15.06
CA TYR A 24 13.26 -6.46 -15.34
C TYR A 24 12.92 -5.53 -14.17
N PRO A 25 12.89 -4.19 -14.37
CA PRO A 25 12.93 -3.23 -13.28
C PRO A 25 11.62 -3.13 -12.47
N ASN A 26 10.47 -3.37 -13.13
CA ASN A 26 9.15 -3.18 -12.52
C ASN A 26 8.42 -4.51 -12.32
N MET A 27 9.07 -5.44 -11.67
CA MET A 27 8.50 -6.73 -11.32
C MET A 27 7.72 -6.64 -10.02
N TYR A 28 6.49 -7.14 -10.01
CA TYR A 28 5.71 -7.27 -8.78
C TYR A 28 6.28 -8.39 -7.89
N HIS A 29 6.36 -8.14 -6.60
CA HIS A 29 6.80 -9.09 -5.60
C HIS A 29 5.74 -9.25 -4.53
N SER A 30 5.30 -10.47 -4.30
CA SER A 30 4.36 -10.77 -3.23
C SER A 30 5.07 -11.01 -1.89
N THR A 31 4.43 -10.55 -0.81
CA THR A 31 4.89 -10.88 0.55
C THR A 31 4.45 -12.30 0.89
N PRO A 32 5.36 -13.21 1.26
CA PRO A 32 5.00 -14.58 1.56
C PRO A 32 4.13 -14.65 2.82
N GLY A 33 2.92 -15.19 2.68
CA GLY A 33 2.07 -15.54 3.81
C GLY A 33 2.69 -16.71 4.61
N ARG A 34 2.67 -16.63 5.95
CA ARG A 34 3.30 -17.62 6.85
C ARG A 34 2.85 -19.07 6.66
N GLN A 35 1.76 -19.35 5.95
CA GLN A 35 1.12 -20.67 5.96
C GLN A 35 0.84 -21.31 4.58
N HIS A 36 1.11 -20.64 3.46
CA HIS A 36 0.72 -21.13 2.14
C HIS A 36 1.87 -21.00 1.15
N GLY A 37 2.19 -22.10 0.48
CA GLY A 37 3.20 -22.15 -0.58
C GLY A 37 4.00 -23.45 -0.56
N SER A 38 4.77 -23.70 -1.63
CA SER A 38 5.74 -24.79 -1.69
C SER A 38 6.79 -24.66 -0.58
N ASN A 39 7.52 -25.72 -0.29
CA ASN A 39 8.59 -25.69 0.71
C ASN A 39 9.62 -24.57 0.45
N MET A 40 9.84 -24.22 -0.82
CA MET A 40 10.71 -23.12 -1.24
C MET A 40 10.12 -21.75 -0.85
N HIS A 41 8.83 -21.52 -1.05
CA HIS A 41 8.15 -20.29 -0.62
C HIS A 41 8.16 -20.14 0.91
N ARG A 42 7.99 -21.23 1.65
CA ARG A 42 8.11 -21.23 3.12
C ARG A 42 9.53 -20.88 3.60
N LYS A 43 10.56 -21.33 2.88
CA LYS A 43 11.94 -20.99 3.17
C LYS A 43 12.19 -19.50 2.93
N MET A 44 11.78 -18.97 1.78
CA MET A 44 11.87 -17.53 1.46
C MET A 44 11.12 -16.67 2.47
N ALA A 45 9.91 -17.10 2.88
CA ALA A 45 9.13 -16.40 3.92
C ALA A 45 9.85 -16.34 5.27
N LYS A 46 10.53 -17.44 5.67
CA LYS A 46 11.34 -17.47 6.91
C LYS A 46 12.57 -16.56 6.82
N GLU A 47 13.12 -16.38 5.63
CA GLU A 47 14.26 -15.52 5.35
C GLU A 47 13.87 -14.06 5.11
N GLY A 48 12.57 -13.71 5.21
CA GLY A 48 12.06 -12.35 4.93
C GLY A 48 12.17 -11.93 3.46
N LYS A 49 12.43 -12.86 2.55
CA LYS A 49 12.58 -12.59 1.12
C LYS A 49 11.21 -12.48 0.44
N GLN A 50 11.06 -11.49 -0.42
CA GLN A 50 9.89 -11.35 -1.28
C GLN A 50 9.91 -12.40 -2.40
N ILE A 51 8.72 -12.84 -2.82
CA ILE A 51 8.55 -13.81 -3.91
C ILE A 51 8.21 -13.05 -5.18
N PRO A 52 8.98 -13.23 -6.28
CA PRO A 52 8.65 -12.57 -7.54
C PRO A 52 7.33 -13.11 -8.10
N GLY A 53 6.48 -12.20 -8.58
CA GLY A 53 5.16 -12.50 -9.11
C GLY A 53 4.05 -12.59 -8.05
N PHE A 54 2.83 -12.83 -8.52
CA PHE A 54 1.62 -12.97 -7.69
C PHE A 54 1.34 -14.45 -7.41
N GLN A 55 1.07 -14.79 -6.15
CA GLN A 55 0.77 -16.16 -5.75
C GLN A 55 -0.74 -16.38 -5.62
N THR A 56 -1.32 -17.16 -6.54
CA THR A 56 -2.71 -17.59 -6.46
C THR A 56 -2.84 -18.78 -5.52
N THR A 57 -3.61 -18.61 -4.46
CA THR A 57 -3.87 -19.60 -3.41
C THR A 57 -5.37 -19.76 -3.21
N SER A 58 -5.78 -20.73 -2.40
CA SER A 58 -7.18 -20.88 -1.98
C SER A 58 -7.75 -19.64 -1.27
N LYS A 59 -6.90 -18.79 -0.69
CA LYS A 59 -7.28 -17.51 -0.07
C LYS A 59 -7.32 -16.36 -1.06
N THR A 60 -6.30 -16.22 -1.90
CA THR A 60 -6.18 -15.07 -2.81
C THR A 60 -7.06 -15.18 -4.04
N ARG A 61 -7.31 -16.39 -4.55
CA ARG A 61 -8.18 -16.60 -5.71
C ARG A 61 -9.61 -16.03 -5.53
N PRO A 62 -10.33 -16.29 -4.43
CA PRO A 62 -11.64 -15.66 -4.22
C PRO A 62 -11.58 -14.13 -4.17
N MET A 63 -10.53 -13.55 -3.59
CA MET A 63 -10.35 -12.11 -3.50
C MET A 63 -10.09 -11.48 -4.89
N VAL A 64 -9.30 -12.14 -5.71
CA VAL A 64 -9.02 -11.76 -7.09
C VAL A 64 -10.32 -11.77 -7.92
N ILE A 65 -11.13 -12.83 -7.79
CA ILE A 65 -12.40 -12.98 -8.50
C ILE A 65 -13.41 -11.93 -8.03
N ALA A 66 -13.53 -11.70 -6.73
CA ALA A 66 -14.42 -10.67 -6.17
C ALA A 66 -14.04 -9.27 -6.67
N ARG A 67 -12.73 -8.95 -6.76
CA ARG A 67 -12.29 -7.66 -7.29
C ARG A 67 -12.56 -7.53 -8.79
N PHE A 68 -12.42 -8.60 -9.55
CA PHE A 68 -12.77 -8.62 -10.97
C PHE A 68 -14.28 -8.38 -11.17
N GLU A 69 -15.12 -9.09 -10.43
CA GLU A 69 -16.58 -8.92 -10.46
C GLU A 69 -16.98 -7.49 -10.07
N GLU A 70 -16.42 -6.96 -8.99
CA GLU A 70 -16.65 -5.60 -8.54
C GLU A 70 -16.31 -4.58 -9.65
N ALA A 71 -15.13 -4.68 -10.26
CA ALA A 71 -14.68 -3.77 -11.29
C ALA A 71 -15.58 -3.75 -12.54
N ILE A 72 -16.13 -4.91 -12.92
CA ILE A 72 -17.13 -4.99 -14.01
C ILE A 72 -18.44 -4.34 -13.58
N ARG A 73 -18.92 -4.65 -12.40
CA ARG A 73 -20.20 -4.15 -11.88
C ARG A 73 -20.21 -2.64 -11.67
N THR A 74 -19.09 -2.06 -11.23
CA THR A 74 -18.95 -0.61 -11.03
C THR A 74 -18.58 0.15 -12.29
N GLY A 75 -18.21 -0.56 -13.37
CA GLY A 75 -17.76 0.09 -14.61
C GLY A 75 -16.33 0.63 -14.54
N ASP A 76 -15.53 0.22 -13.55
CA ASP A 76 -14.14 0.64 -13.39
C ASP A 76 -13.23 0.13 -14.51
N VAL A 77 -13.68 -0.84 -15.29
CA VAL A 77 -12.94 -1.46 -16.37
C VAL A 77 -13.78 -1.64 -17.62
N ILE A 78 -13.15 -1.37 -18.78
CA ILE A 78 -13.74 -1.63 -20.09
C ILE A 78 -13.01 -2.80 -20.72
N ILE A 79 -13.75 -3.84 -21.08
CA ILE A 79 -13.19 -5.07 -21.67
C ILE A 79 -13.28 -5.01 -23.20
N HIS A 80 -12.12 -4.98 -23.86
CA HIS A 80 -12.02 -5.00 -25.33
C HIS A 80 -11.70 -6.39 -25.90
N SER A 81 -11.35 -7.35 -25.05
CA SER A 81 -10.94 -8.70 -25.48
C SER A 81 -12.14 -9.62 -25.67
N HIS A 82 -12.42 -10.02 -26.92
CA HIS A 82 -13.43 -11.03 -27.23
C HIS A 82 -13.17 -12.38 -26.53
N ARG A 83 -11.90 -12.76 -26.36
CA ARG A 83 -11.53 -13.99 -25.65
C ARG A 83 -11.92 -13.91 -24.18
N LEU A 84 -11.62 -12.79 -23.51
CA LEU A 84 -12.00 -12.60 -22.11
C LEU A 84 -13.53 -12.59 -21.93
N ILE A 85 -14.28 -11.95 -22.84
CA ILE A 85 -15.75 -11.98 -22.83
C ILE A 85 -16.26 -13.42 -22.96
N SER A 86 -15.64 -14.23 -23.85
CA SER A 86 -15.99 -15.63 -24.03
C SER A 86 -15.72 -16.46 -22.77
N GLU A 87 -14.60 -16.23 -22.06
CA GLU A 87 -14.28 -16.88 -20.78
C GLU A 87 -15.29 -16.49 -19.68
N ILE A 88 -15.69 -15.21 -19.61
CA ILE A 88 -16.72 -14.75 -18.68
C ILE A 88 -18.04 -15.48 -18.91
N GLY A 89 -18.45 -15.69 -20.16
CA GLY A 89 -19.68 -16.42 -20.50
C GLY A 89 -19.70 -17.90 -20.08
N THR A 90 -18.53 -18.49 -19.84
CA THR A 90 -18.35 -19.88 -19.41
C THR A 90 -17.89 -20.02 -17.95
N PHE A 91 -17.81 -18.89 -17.21
CA PHE A 91 -17.39 -18.89 -15.82
C PHE A 91 -18.58 -19.02 -14.89
N ILE A 92 -18.61 -20.06 -14.07
CA ILE A 92 -19.77 -20.45 -13.26
C ILE A 92 -19.41 -20.69 -11.81
N TRP A 93 -20.40 -20.58 -10.95
CA TRP A 93 -20.33 -21.08 -9.57
C TRP A 93 -20.67 -22.57 -9.54
N LYS A 94 -19.72 -23.39 -9.07
CA LYS A 94 -19.92 -24.83 -8.88
C LYS A 94 -19.32 -25.26 -7.55
N ASN A 95 -20.10 -25.94 -6.72
CA ASN A 95 -19.67 -26.45 -5.41
C ASN A 95 -19.02 -25.35 -4.51
N GLY A 96 -19.59 -24.15 -4.52
CA GLY A 96 -19.11 -23.03 -3.71
C GLY A 96 -17.79 -22.38 -4.24
N LYS A 97 -17.39 -22.69 -5.48
CA LYS A 97 -16.21 -22.13 -6.13
C LYS A 97 -16.56 -21.55 -7.49
N ALA A 98 -16.02 -20.38 -7.77
CA ALA A 98 -16.09 -19.79 -9.10
C ALA A 98 -14.99 -20.39 -9.99
N GLN A 99 -15.36 -20.95 -11.10
CA GLN A 99 -14.47 -21.67 -12.04
C GLN A 99 -15.02 -21.72 -13.44
N ALA A 100 -14.18 -21.99 -14.44
CA ALA A 100 -14.64 -22.27 -15.79
C ALA A 100 -15.46 -23.57 -15.85
N MET A 101 -16.37 -23.63 -16.80
CA MET A 101 -17.06 -24.89 -17.16
C MET A 101 -16.06 -25.94 -17.64
N LEU A 102 -16.46 -27.21 -17.61
CA LEU A 102 -15.61 -28.30 -18.10
C LEU A 102 -15.18 -28.05 -19.55
N ASN A 103 -13.90 -28.22 -19.84
CA ASN A 103 -13.23 -27.96 -21.13
C ASN A 103 -13.13 -26.47 -21.52
N TYR A 104 -13.36 -25.56 -20.59
CA TYR A 104 -13.12 -24.12 -20.77
C TYR A 104 -12.02 -23.65 -19.83
N ASN A 105 -11.44 -22.49 -20.15
CA ASN A 105 -10.37 -21.86 -19.38
C ASN A 105 -10.87 -20.62 -18.65
N ASP A 106 -10.18 -20.23 -17.57
CA ASP A 106 -10.41 -19.00 -16.84
C ASP A 106 -9.12 -18.15 -16.67
N ASP A 107 -8.13 -18.44 -17.49
CA ASP A 107 -6.79 -17.84 -17.38
C ASP A 107 -6.81 -16.33 -17.57
N LEU A 108 -7.59 -15.81 -18.49
CA LEU A 108 -7.70 -14.38 -18.75
C LEU A 108 -8.49 -13.66 -17.65
N ILE A 109 -9.50 -14.31 -17.08
CA ILE A 109 -10.26 -13.79 -15.94
C ILE A 109 -9.33 -13.65 -14.72
N ILE A 110 -8.54 -14.69 -14.45
CA ILE A 110 -7.59 -14.67 -13.33
C ILE A 110 -6.48 -13.66 -13.58
N ALA A 111 -5.92 -13.60 -14.78
CA ALA A 111 -4.87 -12.63 -15.11
C ALA A 111 -5.34 -11.17 -14.95
N MET A 112 -6.53 -10.83 -15.47
CA MET A 112 -7.13 -9.51 -15.31
C MET A 112 -7.45 -9.21 -13.85
N GLY A 113 -8.03 -10.18 -13.15
CA GLY A 113 -8.37 -10.06 -11.74
C GLY A 113 -7.15 -9.83 -10.85
N ILE A 114 -6.01 -10.49 -11.12
CA ILE A 114 -4.73 -10.25 -10.42
C ILE A 114 -4.29 -8.80 -10.62
N GLY A 115 -4.32 -8.29 -11.85
CA GLY A 115 -3.96 -6.90 -12.14
C GLY A 115 -4.83 -5.90 -11.37
N LEU A 116 -6.15 -6.09 -11.39
CA LEU A 116 -7.11 -5.24 -10.67
C LEU A 116 -6.94 -5.34 -9.14
N TYR A 117 -6.67 -6.53 -8.64
CA TYR A 117 -6.45 -6.75 -7.20
C TYR A 117 -5.19 -6.04 -6.69
N VAL A 118 -4.08 -6.18 -7.42
CA VAL A 118 -2.81 -5.52 -7.07
C VAL A 118 -2.96 -4.01 -7.16
N LEU A 119 -3.55 -3.50 -8.24
CA LEU A 119 -3.80 -2.06 -8.40
C LEU A 119 -4.63 -1.49 -7.24
N ALA A 120 -5.70 -2.16 -6.84
CA ALA A 120 -6.54 -1.71 -5.73
C ALA A 120 -5.80 -1.75 -4.38
N THR A 121 -4.91 -2.72 -4.19
CA THR A 121 -4.10 -2.84 -2.97
C THR A 121 -3.06 -1.74 -2.90
N ASP A 122 -2.38 -1.45 -3.99
CA ASP A 122 -1.37 -0.38 -4.07
C ASP A 122 -1.99 1.00 -3.89
N LEU A 123 -3.16 1.25 -4.48
CA LEU A 123 -3.89 2.50 -4.28
C LEU A 123 -4.33 2.71 -2.83
N LYS A 124 -4.79 1.64 -2.15
CA LYS A 124 -5.14 1.69 -0.72
C LYS A 124 -3.91 1.97 0.15
N ALA A 125 -2.77 1.36 -0.16
CA ALA A 125 -1.52 1.62 0.53
C ALA A 125 -1.09 3.08 0.37
N LEU A 126 -1.10 3.61 -0.84
CA LEU A 126 -0.76 5.01 -1.12
C LEU A 126 -1.70 6.00 -0.40
N ALA A 127 -3.00 5.74 -0.40
CA ALA A 127 -3.98 6.56 0.33
C ALA A 127 -3.72 6.52 1.84
N GLY A 128 -3.38 5.35 2.39
CA GLY A 128 -3.01 5.20 3.80
C GLY A 128 -1.76 6.00 4.16
N PHE A 129 -0.70 5.95 3.35
CA PHE A 129 0.51 6.75 3.56
C PHE A 129 0.24 8.25 3.49
N LYS A 130 -0.60 8.69 2.56
CA LYS A 130 -0.99 10.11 2.46
C LYS A 130 -1.72 10.57 3.72
N ALA A 131 -2.70 9.81 4.20
CA ALA A 131 -3.45 10.13 5.42
C ALA A 131 -2.54 10.18 6.67
N ILE A 132 -1.58 9.25 6.80
CA ILE A 132 -0.60 9.25 7.89
C ILE A 132 0.29 10.49 7.83
N ASN A 133 0.79 10.84 6.64
CA ASN A 133 1.62 12.03 6.47
C ASN A 133 0.85 13.33 6.77
N GLU A 134 -0.41 13.43 6.35
CA GLU A 134 -1.28 14.57 6.67
C GLU A 134 -1.51 14.67 8.19
N ALA A 135 -1.82 13.56 8.87
CA ALA A 135 -2.00 13.54 10.31
C ALA A 135 -0.71 13.92 11.07
N MET A 136 0.46 13.48 10.61
CA MET A 136 1.75 13.89 11.17
C MET A 136 1.98 15.39 11.00
N LEU A 137 1.74 15.95 9.82
CA LEU A 137 1.91 17.38 9.56
C LEU A 137 0.96 18.22 10.43
N ASP A 138 -0.26 17.76 10.65
CA ASP A 138 -1.23 18.45 11.52
C ASP A 138 -0.83 18.39 13.01
N SER A 139 -0.19 17.31 13.46
CA SER A 139 0.35 17.24 14.83
C SER A 139 1.47 18.24 15.03
N PHE A 140 2.41 18.37 14.08
CA PHE A 140 3.47 19.40 14.15
C PHE A 140 2.91 20.83 14.13
N ARG A 141 1.85 21.08 13.35
CA ARG A 141 1.18 22.39 13.34
C ARG A 141 0.48 22.72 14.65
N SER A 142 -0.10 21.71 15.31
CA SER A 142 -0.76 21.92 16.61
C SER A 142 0.26 22.19 17.73
N GLU A 143 1.42 21.53 17.74
CA GLU A 143 2.50 21.80 18.70
C GLU A 143 3.09 23.20 18.51
N SER A 144 3.33 23.66 17.27
CA SER A 144 3.80 25.01 17.03
C SER A 144 2.79 26.10 17.44
N ARG A 145 1.48 25.82 17.42
CA ARG A 145 0.46 26.71 17.98
C ARG A 145 0.48 26.75 19.50
N MET A 146 0.73 25.63 20.16
CA MET A 146 0.84 25.59 21.63
C MET A 146 2.06 26.36 22.13
N VAL A 147 3.20 26.26 21.45
CA VAL A 147 4.41 27.02 21.79
C VAL A 147 4.17 28.52 21.59
N SER A 148 3.53 28.93 20.48
CA SER A 148 3.20 30.34 20.25
C SER A 148 2.21 30.93 21.25
N ASN A 149 1.26 30.13 21.76
CA ASN A 149 0.31 30.59 22.78
C ASN A 149 0.95 30.69 24.19
N ASN A 150 1.89 29.80 24.50
CA ASN A 150 2.63 29.90 25.78
C ASN A 150 3.58 31.11 25.82
N ASP A 151 4.23 31.44 24.69
CA ASP A 151 5.07 32.62 24.62
C ASP A 151 4.28 33.93 24.76
N SER A 152 3.03 33.98 24.29
CA SER A 152 2.17 35.15 24.43
C SER A 152 1.63 35.33 25.87
N GLU A 153 1.47 34.24 26.64
CA GLU A 153 1.09 34.34 28.06
C GLU A 153 2.25 34.76 28.97
N ILE A 154 3.48 34.43 28.61
CA ILE A 154 4.67 34.83 29.37
C ILE A 154 4.92 36.34 29.25
N PHE A 155 4.53 36.97 28.11
CA PHE A 155 4.67 38.42 27.93
C PHE A 155 3.54 39.27 28.49
N ASN A 156 2.40 38.67 28.87
CA ASN A 156 1.24 39.41 29.41
C ASN A 156 1.14 39.48 30.97
N THR A 157 2.12 38.97 31.68
CA THR A 157 2.14 39.03 33.17
C THR A 157 3.03 40.14 33.75
N THR A 158 3.45 41.10 32.92
CA THR A 158 4.19 42.27 33.42
C THR A 158 3.47 43.58 33.09
N ASP A 159 2.25 43.76 33.62
CA ASP A 159 1.72 45.11 33.76
C ASP A 159 1.09 45.24 35.11
N ASN A 160 1.86 45.74 36.06
CA ASN A 160 1.53 46.66 37.10
C ASN A 160 2.64 46.69 38.18
N ASN A 161 3.86 47.04 37.81
CA ASN A 161 4.65 47.84 38.74
C ASN A 161 5.74 48.64 37.97
N ARG A 162 5.79 49.89 38.24
CA ARG A 162 6.69 50.87 37.68
C ARG A 162 8.15 50.47 37.85
N GLY A 163 8.88 50.60 36.74
CA GLY A 163 10.24 51.08 36.80
C GLY A 163 11.31 50.02 36.97
N LEU A 164 12.28 50.14 36.08
CA LEU A 164 13.61 49.56 36.10
C LEU A 164 13.75 48.34 35.20
N MET A 165 14.11 48.61 33.97
CA MET A 165 14.78 47.60 33.15
C MET A 165 16.17 47.39 33.74
N SER A 166 16.35 46.19 34.35
CA SER A 166 17.66 45.71 34.74
C SER A 166 18.12 44.64 33.77
N TYR A 167 19.35 44.62 33.37
CA TYR A 167 19.93 43.50 32.63
C TYR A 167 21.10 42.93 33.42
N ILE A 168 21.36 41.67 33.21
CA ILE A 168 22.48 40.97 33.84
C ILE A 168 23.62 40.97 32.86
N ASP A 169 24.77 41.49 33.21
CA ASP A 169 25.99 41.47 32.39
C ASP A 169 26.63 40.07 32.34
N GLU A 170 27.59 39.90 31.49
CA GLU A 170 28.26 38.60 31.30
C GLU A 170 29.03 38.12 32.56
N MET A 171 29.14 38.92 33.58
CA MET A 171 29.73 38.58 34.86
C MET A 171 28.70 38.34 35.99
N GLY A 172 27.38 38.35 35.67
CA GLY A 172 26.32 38.04 36.61
C GLY A 172 25.90 39.22 37.50
N ASN A 173 26.27 40.47 37.20
CA ASN A 173 25.86 41.63 37.94
C ASN A 173 24.60 42.27 37.36
N VAL A 174 23.68 42.68 38.19
CA VAL A 174 22.44 43.37 37.83
C VAL A 174 22.74 44.86 37.69
N GLN A 175 22.46 45.41 36.48
CA GLN A 175 22.59 46.85 36.21
C GLN A 175 21.22 47.46 36.04
N ASP A 176 20.93 48.49 36.84
CA ASP A 176 19.69 49.27 36.75
C ASP A 176 19.86 50.39 35.76
N LEU A 177 18.96 50.46 34.77
CA LEU A 177 18.90 51.57 33.83
C LEU A 177 17.92 52.61 34.40
N SER A 178 18.46 53.65 35.01
CA SER A 178 17.71 54.83 35.43
C SER A 178 17.46 55.77 34.24
#